data_9ff9ce851e1efaf86c7bfefd4acb4339
#
_entry.id   9ff9ce851e1efaf86c7bfefd4acb4339
#
_cell.length_a   1.000
_cell.length_b   1.000
_cell.length_c   1.000
_cell.angle_alpha   90.00
_cell.angle_beta   90.00
_cell.angle_gamma   90.00
#
_symmetry.space_group_name_H-M   'P 1'
#
loop_
_entity.id
_entity.type
_entity.pdbx_description
1 polymer ?
#
loop_
_entity_poly.entity_id
_entity_poly.type
_entity_poly.pdbx_seq_one_letter_code
_entity_poly.pdbx_strand_id
1 'polypeptide(L)'
;MRVAVEIARPKLEGNVAVGSDRRLGFAEFGDPQGRAIFWLHGTPGGRRQIPVEARLYAEEKDIRLIGVDRPGIGSSTPHEYPKVIDFAEDLRTIADTLGIDKMEII
;
A
#
# COMPACT_ATOMS: atom_id res chain seq x y z
N MET A 1 -11.88 -5.29 23.02
CA MET A 1 -11.56 -3.98 22.41
C MET A 1 -10.07 -3.92 22.09
N ARG A 2 -9.72 -3.54 20.87
CA ARG A 2 -8.31 -3.36 20.48
C ARG A 2 -7.85 -1.96 20.84
N VAL A 3 -6.60 -1.85 21.31
CA VAL A 3 -6.03 -0.53 21.59
C VAL A 3 -5.55 0.15 20.30
N ALA A 4 -5.47 1.47 20.32
CA ALA A 4 -5.10 2.25 19.12
C ALA A 4 -3.75 1.85 18.54
N VAL A 5 -2.77 1.48 19.36
CA VAL A 5 -1.45 1.09 18.91
C VAL A 5 -1.48 -0.22 18.10
N GLU A 6 -2.37 -1.15 18.43
CA GLU A 6 -2.55 -2.38 17.66
C GLU A 6 -3.25 -2.11 16.34
N ILE A 7 -4.27 -1.25 16.36
CA ILE A 7 -5.01 -0.87 15.16
C ILE A 7 -4.12 -0.13 14.17
N ALA A 8 -3.18 0.69 14.67
CA ALA A 8 -2.29 1.48 13.83
C ALA A 8 -1.14 0.67 13.21
N ARG A 9 -0.91 -0.57 13.65
CA ARG A 9 0.12 -1.42 13.07
C ARG A 9 -0.36 -2.01 11.75
N PRO A 10 0.58 -2.28 10.82
CA PRO A 10 0.22 -2.99 9.60
C PRO A 10 -0.36 -4.37 9.93
N LYS A 11 -1.45 -4.74 9.27
CA LYS A 11 -2.04 -6.08 9.39
C LYS A 11 -1.35 -7.08 8.47
N LEU A 12 -0.74 -6.58 7.41
CA LEU A 12 0.03 -7.36 6.47
C LEU A 12 1.11 -6.46 5.91
N GLU A 13 2.31 -6.97 5.73
CA GLU A 13 3.42 -6.18 5.22
C GLU A 13 4.39 -7.11 4.51
N GLY A 14 4.92 -6.66 3.38
CA GLY A 14 5.84 -7.47 2.60
C GLY A 14 6.20 -6.81 1.31
N ASN A 15 6.50 -7.60 0.30
CA ASN A 15 6.73 -7.10 -1.05
C ASN A 15 6.11 -8.03 -2.08
N VAL A 16 5.82 -7.46 -3.26
CA VAL A 16 5.20 -8.16 -4.38
C VAL A 16 6.13 -8.06 -5.57
N ALA A 17 6.31 -9.18 -6.27
CA ALA A 17 7.07 -9.18 -7.53
C ALA A 17 6.28 -8.42 -8.60
N VAL A 18 6.95 -7.49 -9.26
CA VAL A 18 6.37 -6.70 -10.35
C VAL A 18 7.33 -6.71 -11.53
N GLY A 19 6.79 -6.66 -12.74
CA GLY A 19 7.62 -6.77 -13.94
C GLY A 19 8.35 -8.10 -13.98
N SER A 20 9.55 -8.13 -14.57
CA SER A 20 10.31 -9.36 -14.75
C SER A 20 11.20 -9.70 -13.55
N ASP A 21 11.76 -8.69 -12.86
CA ASP A 21 12.76 -8.92 -11.80
C ASP A 21 12.76 -7.84 -10.72
N ARG A 22 11.64 -7.13 -10.54
CA ARG A 22 11.52 -6.06 -9.56
C ARG A 22 10.54 -6.44 -8.46
N ARG A 23 10.62 -5.72 -7.34
CA ARG A 23 9.70 -5.87 -6.22
C ARG A 23 9.26 -4.52 -5.71
N LEU A 24 8.02 -4.43 -5.24
CA LEU A 24 7.51 -3.27 -4.53
C LEU A 24 7.06 -3.68 -3.15
N GLY A 25 7.49 -2.92 -2.15
CA GLY A 25 7.07 -3.12 -0.77
C GLY A 25 5.71 -2.51 -0.51
N PHE A 26 4.95 -3.12 0.39
CA PHE A 26 3.62 -2.62 0.78
C PHE A 26 3.36 -2.88 2.26
N ALA A 27 2.41 -2.11 2.80
CA ALA A 27 1.86 -2.34 4.15
C ALA A 27 0.37 -2.12 4.10
N GLU A 28 -0.40 -3.01 4.72
CA GLU A 28 -1.85 -2.96 4.72
C GLU A 28 -2.37 -2.59 6.11
N PHE A 29 -3.32 -1.67 6.15
CA PHE A 29 -3.96 -1.20 7.38
C PHE A 29 -5.48 -1.22 7.21
N GLY A 30 -6.20 -1.18 8.33
CA GLY A 30 -7.64 -1.11 8.31
C GLY A 30 -8.29 -2.48 8.16
N ASP A 31 -9.42 -2.53 7.48
CA ASP A 31 -10.22 -3.73 7.33
C ASP A 31 -9.77 -4.52 6.09
N PRO A 32 -9.24 -5.76 6.26
CA PRO A 32 -8.82 -6.57 5.11
C PRO A 32 -9.94 -6.91 4.14
N GLN A 33 -11.20 -6.78 4.56
CA GLN A 33 -12.37 -7.03 3.71
C GLN A 33 -13.01 -5.73 3.21
N GLY A 34 -12.41 -4.59 3.53
CA GLY A 34 -12.97 -3.29 3.21
C GLY A 34 -12.67 -2.83 1.78
N ARG A 35 -13.15 -1.63 1.49
CA ARG A 35 -12.89 -0.98 0.20
C ARG A 35 -11.42 -0.61 0.11
N ALA A 36 -10.74 -1.01 -0.96
CA ALA A 36 -9.32 -0.83 -1.12
C ALA A 36 -8.97 0.58 -1.58
N ILE A 37 -8.04 1.22 -0.86
CA ILE A 37 -7.48 2.53 -1.22
C ILE A 37 -5.96 2.41 -1.13
N PHE A 38 -5.28 2.72 -2.23
CA PHE A 38 -3.83 2.79 -2.25
C PHE A 38 -3.39 4.19 -1.86
N TRP A 39 -2.50 4.27 -0.87
CA TRP A 39 -1.94 5.52 -0.38
C TRP A 39 -0.49 5.62 -0.84
N LEU A 40 -0.20 6.63 -1.65
CA LEU A 40 1.16 6.86 -2.16
C LEU A 40 1.84 7.92 -1.31
N HIS A 41 2.96 7.55 -0.70
CA HIS A 41 3.69 8.45 0.19
C HIS A 41 4.36 9.59 -0.57
N GLY A 42 4.65 10.68 0.18
CA GLY A 42 5.48 11.77 -0.33
C GLY A 42 6.97 11.42 -0.25
N THR A 43 7.80 12.37 -0.63
CA THR A 43 9.25 12.23 -0.57
C THR A 43 9.81 13.23 0.44
N PRO A 44 10.60 12.79 1.47
CA PRO A 44 10.87 11.39 1.81
C PRO A 44 9.67 10.70 2.46
N GLY A 45 9.64 9.38 2.42
CA GLY A 45 8.56 8.62 3.03
C GLY A 45 8.70 7.14 2.76
N GLY A 46 7.62 6.38 2.97
CA GLY A 46 7.58 4.94 2.77
C GLY A 46 6.18 4.39 2.95
N ARG A 47 6.04 3.07 2.83
CA ARG A 47 4.74 2.37 2.87
C ARG A 47 3.95 2.58 4.17
N ARG A 48 4.63 2.98 5.23
CA ARG A 48 3.98 3.27 6.52
C ARG A 48 3.68 4.75 6.72
N GLN A 49 3.95 5.61 5.75
CA GLN A 49 3.70 7.04 5.85
C GLN A 49 2.22 7.33 5.59
N ILE A 50 1.38 6.83 6.48
CA ILE A 50 -0.06 7.10 6.49
C ILE A 50 -0.37 7.67 7.86
N PRO A 51 -1.00 8.83 7.97
CA PRO A 51 -1.33 9.41 9.28
C PRO A 51 -2.08 8.40 10.15
N VAL A 52 -1.77 8.37 11.45
CA VAL A 52 -2.42 7.45 12.38
C VAL A 52 -3.93 7.63 12.35
N GLU A 53 -4.40 8.87 12.23
CA GLU A 53 -5.83 9.18 12.15
C GLU A 53 -6.48 8.48 10.94
N ALA A 54 -5.78 8.44 9.80
CA ALA A 54 -6.29 7.75 8.62
C ALA A 54 -6.34 6.24 8.81
N ARG A 55 -5.35 5.66 9.51
CA ARG A 55 -5.34 4.22 9.82
C ARG A 55 -6.49 3.85 10.74
N LEU A 56 -6.75 4.66 11.77
CA LEU A 56 -7.86 4.43 12.70
C LEU A 56 -9.20 4.61 12.00
N TYR A 57 -9.31 5.62 11.14
CA TYR A 57 -10.52 5.86 10.36
C TYR A 57 -10.82 4.66 9.44
N ALA A 58 -9.78 4.12 8.81
CA ALA A 58 -9.92 2.95 7.94
C ALA A 58 -10.45 1.73 8.70
N GLU A 59 -9.96 1.51 9.93
CA GLU A 59 -10.44 0.42 10.77
C GLU A 59 -11.93 0.59 11.10
N GLU A 60 -12.35 1.82 11.39
CA GLU A 60 -13.72 2.13 11.79
C GLU A 60 -14.69 2.11 10.59
N LYS A 61 -14.26 2.51 9.41
CA LYS A 61 -15.12 2.70 8.24
C LYS A 61 -14.99 1.61 7.18
N ASP A 62 -14.43 0.47 7.56
CA ASP A 62 -14.31 -0.69 6.65
C ASP A 62 -13.55 -0.34 5.36
N ILE A 63 -12.40 0.31 5.53
CA ILE A 63 -11.50 0.65 4.44
C ILE A 63 -10.23 -0.19 4.56
N ARG A 64 -9.76 -0.72 3.43
CA ARG A 64 -8.52 -1.44 3.31
C ARG A 64 -7.47 -0.48 2.74
N LEU A 65 -6.57 0.03 3.59
CA LEU A 65 -5.53 0.97 3.17
C LEU A 65 -4.25 0.21 2.83
N ILE A 66 -3.70 0.46 1.66
CA ILE A 66 -2.45 -0.14 1.24
C ILE A 66 -1.44 0.97 0.93
N GLY A 67 -0.41 1.07 1.75
CA GLY A 67 0.74 1.93 1.48
C GLY A 67 1.74 1.17 0.63
N VAL A 68 2.32 1.83 -0.37
CA VAL A 68 3.29 1.23 -1.28
C VAL A 68 4.59 2.00 -1.20
N ASP A 69 5.71 1.30 -1.04
CA ASP A 69 7.04 1.91 -1.14
C ASP A 69 7.32 2.25 -2.60
N ARG A 70 7.61 3.51 -2.87
CA ARG A 70 8.03 3.90 -4.22
C ARG A 70 9.36 3.23 -4.56
N PRO A 71 9.67 3.06 -5.86
CA PRO A 71 10.94 2.42 -6.27
C PRO A 71 12.15 3.02 -5.55
N GLY A 72 13.03 2.15 -5.05
CA GLY A 72 14.22 2.55 -4.32
C GLY A 72 14.00 2.88 -2.85
N ILE A 73 12.76 2.82 -2.36
CA ILE A 73 12.40 3.09 -0.96
C ILE A 73 12.02 1.78 -0.28
N GLY A 74 12.38 1.63 0.98
CA GLY A 74 12.05 0.44 1.77
C GLY A 74 12.49 -0.83 1.08
N SER A 75 11.57 -1.76 0.84
CA SER A 75 11.85 -3.04 0.18
C SER A 75 11.60 -3.00 -1.33
N SER A 76 11.36 -1.82 -1.90
CA SER A 76 11.14 -1.69 -3.35
C SER A 76 12.44 -1.58 -4.11
N THR A 77 12.52 -2.29 -5.23
CA THR A 77 13.65 -2.23 -6.15
C THR A 77 13.73 -0.85 -6.79
N PRO A 78 14.93 -0.24 -6.90
CA PRO A 78 15.09 1.02 -7.63
C PRO A 78 14.63 0.87 -9.09
N HIS A 79 13.90 1.86 -9.58
CA HIS A 79 13.38 1.83 -10.95
C HIS A 79 12.93 3.22 -11.38
N GLU A 80 13.10 3.52 -12.65
CA GLU A 80 12.57 4.73 -13.29
C GLU A 80 11.48 4.31 -14.27
N TYR A 81 10.29 4.90 -14.14
CA TYR A 81 9.19 4.60 -15.03
C TYR A 81 9.25 5.52 -16.26
N PRO A 82 9.33 4.96 -17.49
CA PRO A 82 9.27 5.79 -18.69
C PRO A 82 7.97 6.59 -18.80
N LYS A 83 6.86 6.03 -18.29
CA LYS A 83 5.54 6.64 -18.33
C LYS A 83 4.82 6.43 -17.01
N VAL A 84 3.93 7.34 -16.65
CA VAL A 84 3.11 7.22 -15.44
C VAL A 84 2.26 5.95 -15.46
N ILE A 85 1.76 5.56 -16.63
CA ILE A 85 0.96 4.35 -16.78
C ILE A 85 1.72 3.09 -16.35
N ASP A 86 3.04 3.08 -16.48
CA ASP A 86 3.84 1.92 -16.10
C ASP A 86 3.82 1.70 -14.58
N PHE A 87 3.76 2.78 -13.80
CA PHE A 87 3.58 2.67 -12.35
C PHE A 87 2.18 2.14 -12.01
N ALA A 88 1.17 2.60 -12.75
CA ALA A 88 -0.19 2.11 -12.55
C ALA A 88 -0.30 0.61 -12.83
N GLU A 89 0.45 0.09 -13.79
CA GLU A 89 0.51 -1.35 -14.06
C GLU A 89 1.12 -2.12 -12.88
N ASP A 90 2.14 -1.58 -12.24
CA ASP A 90 2.71 -2.18 -11.04
C ASP A 90 1.70 -2.20 -9.88
N LEU A 91 0.95 -1.12 -9.69
CA LEU A 91 -0.11 -1.07 -8.69
C LEU A 91 -1.19 -2.11 -8.99
N ARG A 92 -1.51 -2.32 -10.28
CA ARG A 92 -2.45 -3.34 -10.70
C ARG A 92 -1.95 -4.74 -10.31
N THR A 93 -0.66 -4.98 -10.49
CA THR A 93 -0.05 -6.27 -10.10
C THR A 93 -0.16 -6.50 -8.60
N ILE A 94 0.07 -5.47 -7.79
CA ILE A 94 -0.10 -5.56 -6.34
C ILE A 94 -1.55 -5.87 -6.00
N ALA A 95 -2.49 -5.16 -6.63
CA ALA A 95 -3.91 -5.38 -6.41
C ALA A 95 -4.32 -6.82 -6.73
N ASP A 96 -3.87 -7.34 -7.87
CA ASP A 96 -4.16 -8.72 -8.27
C ASP A 96 -3.61 -9.73 -7.26
N THR A 97 -2.37 -9.50 -6.80
CA THR A 97 -1.72 -10.37 -5.80
C THR A 97 -2.49 -10.35 -4.47
N LEU A 98 -3.02 -9.21 -4.07
CA LEU A 98 -3.76 -9.06 -2.82
C LEU A 98 -5.26 -9.36 -2.96
N GLY A 99 -5.70 -9.78 -4.13
CA GLY A 99 -7.12 -10.13 -4.37
C GLY A 99 -8.04 -8.92 -4.43
N ILE A 100 -7.55 -7.78 -4.91
CA ILE A 100 -8.32 -6.54 -4.99
C ILE A 100 -8.83 -6.36 -6.42
N ASP A 101 -10.17 -6.31 -6.59
CA ASP A 101 -10.79 -6.08 -7.90
C ASP A 101 -10.89 -4.61 -8.25
N LYS A 102 -11.22 -3.77 -7.26
CA LYS A 102 -11.39 -2.33 -7.45
C LYS A 102 -10.57 -1.58 -6.42
N MET A 103 -9.92 -0.51 -6.84
CA MET A 103 -9.09 0.31 -5.95
C MET A 103 -9.25 1.79 -6.26
N GLU A 104 -9.03 2.60 -5.25
CA GLU A 104 -8.87 4.04 -5.38
C GLU A 104 -7.44 4.39 -5.02
N ILE A 105 -6.95 5.53 -5.47
CA ILE A 105 -5.57 5.98 -5.23
C ILE A 105 -5.60 7.38 -4.65
N ILE A 106 -4.83 7.56 -3.59
CA ILE A 106 -4.64 8.88 -2.98
C ILE A 106 -3.16 9.24 -3.00
#